data_5f50ee6909f487a8a0c75ec78406b34d
#
_entry.id   5f50ee6909f487a8a0c75ec78406b34d
#
_cell.length_a   1.000
_cell.length_b   1.000
_cell.length_c   1.000
_cell.angle_alpha   90.00
_cell.angle_beta   90.00
_cell.angle_gamma   90.00
#
_symmetry.space_group_name_H-M   'P 1'
#
loop_
_entity.id
_entity.type
_entity.pdbx_description
1 polymer ?
#
loop_
_entity_poly.entity_id
_entity_poly.type
_entity_poly.pdbx_seq_one_letter_code
_entity_poly.pdbx_strand_id
1 'polypeptide(L)'
;MDLVYRTFAHQDQLYAQGRTEPGQRVTNARGGQSWHNYGLGADVVFSTANGQPSWPENGNWTRYGEIAESQGLTWGGRWRNPDRPHVEYHPGFGAGDAGGFVNTHNRGGLEGVWDRMGIGQQP
;
A
#
# COMPACT_ATOMS: atom_id res chain seq x y z
N MET A 1 0.94 13.17 3.95
CA MET A 1 0.32 12.21 3.03
C MET A 1 1.07 10.88 3.09
N ASP A 2 0.34 9.79 3.27
CA ASP A 2 0.96 8.46 3.46
C ASP A 2 1.25 7.81 2.14
N LEU A 3 2.34 8.21 1.52
CA LEU A 3 2.65 7.72 0.19
C LEU A 3 3.23 6.31 0.21
N VAL A 4 4.04 5.97 1.23
CA VAL A 4 4.72 4.68 1.27
C VAL A 4 4.55 3.98 2.62
N TYR A 5 5.06 4.57 3.70
CA TYR A 5 5.04 3.95 5.02
C TYR A 5 3.89 4.48 5.85
N ARG A 6 3.24 3.56 6.56
CA ARG A 6 2.15 3.89 7.48
C ARG A 6 2.30 3.04 8.73
N THR A 7 2.24 3.65 9.91
CA THR A 7 2.32 2.91 11.18
C THR A 7 1.09 2.02 11.36
N PHE A 8 1.23 0.99 12.19
CA PHE A 8 0.09 0.14 12.56
C PHE A 8 -1.01 0.96 13.23
N ALA A 9 -0.62 1.89 14.13
CA ALA A 9 -1.59 2.75 14.82
C ALA A 9 -2.37 3.63 13.84
N HIS A 10 -1.71 4.21 12.86
CA HIS A 10 -2.37 5.02 11.83
C HIS A 10 -3.32 4.14 11.00
N GLN A 11 -2.89 2.94 10.65
CA GLN A 11 -3.75 2.00 9.92
C GLN A 11 -5.01 1.65 10.73
N ASP A 12 -4.88 1.46 12.05
CA ASP A 12 -6.02 1.20 12.92
C ASP A 12 -6.99 2.39 12.95
N GLN A 13 -6.47 3.62 12.94
CA GLN A 13 -7.31 4.81 12.87
C GLN A 13 -8.08 4.87 11.54
N LEU A 14 -7.44 4.54 10.45
CA LEU A 14 -8.10 4.49 9.13
C LEU A 14 -9.15 3.39 9.11
N TYR A 15 -8.87 2.24 9.70
CA TYR A 15 -9.83 1.14 9.80
C TYR A 15 -11.04 1.53 10.62
N ALA A 16 -10.86 2.29 11.71
CA ALA A 16 -11.93 2.73 12.58
C ALA A 16 -12.91 3.68 11.87
N GLN A 17 -12.40 4.45 10.88
CA GLN A 17 -13.23 5.39 10.14
C GLN A 17 -14.37 4.66 9.42
N GLY A 18 -15.59 5.11 9.65
CA GLY A 18 -16.80 4.48 9.09
C GLY A 18 -17.23 3.22 9.82
N ARG A 19 -16.57 2.86 10.95
CA ARG A 19 -16.94 1.74 11.81
C ARG A 19 -17.21 2.22 13.23
N THR A 20 -16.13 2.53 13.98
CA THR A 20 -16.26 3.08 15.36
C THR A 20 -16.13 4.59 15.39
N GLU A 21 -15.59 5.19 14.33
CA GLU A 21 -15.43 6.64 14.18
C GLU A 21 -16.21 7.14 12.97
N PRO A 22 -16.61 8.44 12.95
CA PRO A 22 -17.37 8.99 11.82
C PRO A 22 -16.61 8.93 10.51
N GLY A 23 -17.35 8.98 9.41
CA GLY A 23 -16.81 9.05 8.06
C GLY A 23 -17.14 7.82 7.23
N GLN A 24 -16.64 7.79 6.02
CA GLN A 24 -16.80 6.66 5.13
C GLN A 24 -15.63 5.68 5.31
N ARG A 25 -15.91 4.41 5.11
CA ARG A 25 -14.86 3.39 5.14
C ARG A 25 -13.87 3.62 4.02
N VAL A 26 -12.58 3.63 4.36
CA VAL A 26 -11.49 3.87 3.41
C VAL A 26 -10.56 2.68 3.26
N THR A 27 -10.63 1.71 4.17
CA THR A 27 -9.79 0.52 4.12
C THR A 27 -10.48 -0.66 4.80
N ASN A 28 -10.15 -1.88 4.36
CA ASN A 28 -10.55 -3.11 5.03
C ASN A 28 -9.39 -3.73 5.82
N ALA A 29 -8.24 -3.05 5.89
CA ALA A 29 -7.05 -3.55 6.56
C ALA A 29 -6.85 -2.86 7.90
N ARG A 30 -6.66 -3.68 8.95
CA ARG A 30 -6.23 -3.23 10.28
C ARG A 30 -4.72 -3.05 10.31
N GLY A 31 -4.21 -2.50 11.42
CA GLY A 31 -2.77 -2.35 11.62
C GLY A 31 -2.02 -3.67 11.37
N GLY A 32 -1.01 -3.63 10.54
CA GLY A 32 -0.24 -4.80 10.14
C GLY A 32 -0.79 -5.58 8.97
N GLN A 33 -1.98 -5.24 8.48
CA GLN A 33 -2.63 -5.96 7.38
C GLN A 33 -2.50 -5.25 6.03
N SER A 34 -1.77 -4.15 5.97
CA SER A 34 -1.53 -3.40 4.75
C SER A 34 -0.04 -3.38 4.44
N TRP A 35 0.32 -3.52 3.17
CA TRP A 35 1.73 -3.42 2.75
C TRP A 35 2.31 -2.03 3.00
N HIS A 36 1.50 -0.98 3.13
CA HIS A 36 1.95 0.33 3.62
C HIS A 36 2.59 0.24 5.01
N ASN A 37 2.16 -0.72 5.83
CA ASN A 37 2.68 -0.88 7.20
C ASN A 37 4.12 -1.40 7.20
N TYR A 38 4.60 -1.88 6.07
CA TYR A 38 5.96 -2.41 5.93
C TYR A 38 6.78 -1.59 4.94
N GLY A 39 6.28 -0.41 4.54
CA GLY A 39 6.97 0.46 3.59
C GLY A 39 6.95 -0.06 2.16
N LEU A 40 6.02 -0.97 1.84
CA LEU A 40 5.98 -1.68 0.56
C LEU A 40 4.71 -1.40 -0.24
N GLY A 41 3.91 -0.44 0.18
CA GLY A 41 2.77 0.07 -0.56
C GLY A 41 2.94 1.56 -0.81
N ALA A 42 2.49 2.05 -1.95
CA ALA A 42 2.55 3.46 -2.30
C ALA A 42 1.31 3.87 -3.08
N ASP A 43 0.86 5.09 -2.83
CA ASP A 43 -0.22 5.69 -3.60
C ASP A 43 0.38 6.81 -4.45
N VAL A 44 0.15 6.73 -5.76
CA VAL A 44 0.66 7.70 -6.72
C VAL A 44 -0.52 8.36 -7.40
N VAL A 45 -0.49 9.68 -7.49
CA VAL A 45 -1.57 10.45 -8.06
C VAL A 45 -1.04 11.35 -9.18
N PHE A 46 -1.95 11.79 -10.06
CA PHE A 46 -1.60 12.77 -11.07
C PHE A 46 -1.37 14.12 -10.42
N SER A 47 -0.58 14.96 -11.08
CA SER A 47 -0.35 16.34 -10.66
C SER A 47 -1.02 17.28 -11.62
N THR A 48 -1.67 18.31 -11.09
CA THR A 48 -2.18 19.40 -11.92
C THR A 48 -1.03 20.28 -12.42
N ALA A 49 -1.33 21.19 -13.33
CA ALA A 49 -0.33 22.14 -13.83
C ALA A 49 0.29 22.99 -12.72
N ASN A 50 -0.44 23.19 -11.60
CA ASN A 50 0.04 23.95 -10.45
C ASN A 50 0.71 23.06 -9.38
N GLY A 51 0.96 21.77 -9.69
CA GLY A 51 1.62 20.87 -8.77
C GLY A 51 0.73 20.30 -7.68
N GLN A 52 -0.59 20.44 -7.77
CA GLN A 52 -1.51 19.91 -6.78
C GLN A 52 -1.86 18.45 -7.08
N PRO A 53 -2.06 17.61 -6.04
CA PRO A 53 -2.48 16.23 -6.27
C PRO A 53 -3.86 16.17 -6.93
N SER A 54 -4.06 15.19 -7.81
CA SER A 54 -5.30 15.02 -8.54
C SER A 54 -5.57 13.54 -8.79
N TRP A 55 -6.84 13.15 -8.65
CA TRP A 55 -7.31 11.77 -8.89
C TRP A 55 -8.38 11.78 -9.98
N PRO A 56 -8.04 12.16 -11.24
CA PRO A 56 -9.05 12.25 -12.29
C PRO A 56 -9.64 10.89 -12.64
N GLU A 57 -10.97 10.82 -12.81
CA GLU A 57 -11.64 9.58 -13.21
C GLU A 57 -11.18 9.09 -14.58
N ASN A 58 -10.89 10.00 -15.48
CA ASN A 58 -10.46 9.70 -16.86
C ASN A 58 -8.97 9.90 -17.06
N GLY A 59 -8.18 9.85 -15.98
CA GLY A 59 -6.73 9.84 -16.08
C GLY A 59 -6.24 8.54 -16.69
N ASN A 60 -5.00 8.53 -17.17
CA ASN A 60 -4.42 7.34 -17.79
C ASN A 60 -3.93 6.33 -16.77
N TRP A 61 -4.85 5.84 -15.95
CA TRP A 61 -4.56 4.87 -14.88
C TRP A 61 -4.09 3.53 -15.43
N THR A 62 -4.63 3.10 -16.57
CA THR A 62 -4.23 1.84 -17.18
C THR A 62 -2.76 1.86 -17.57
N ARG A 63 -2.30 2.94 -18.18
CA ARG A 63 -0.89 3.09 -18.57
C ARG A 63 0.01 3.12 -17.34
N TYR A 64 -0.37 3.88 -16.31
CA TYR A 64 0.33 3.90 -15.03
C TYR A 64 0.46 2.49 -14.45
N GLY A 65 -0.65 1.74 -14.41
CA GLY A 65 -0.65 0.39 -13.85
C GLY A 65 0.20 -0.58 -14.66
N GLU A 66 0.15 -0.50 -15.98
CA GLU A 66 0.99 -1.35 -16.84
C GLU A 66 2.48 -1.08 -16.63
N ILE A 67 2.86 0.19 -16.48
CA ILE A 67 4.25 0.54 -16.19
C ILE A 67 4.67 -0.02 -14.83
N ALA A 68 3.83 0.12 -13.81
CA ALA A 68 4.10 -0.42 -12.47
C ALA A 68 4.30 -1.93 -12.52
N GLU A 69 3.40 -2.64 -13.22
CA GLU A 69 3.49 -4.09 -13.38
C GLU A 69 4.76 -4.51 -14.12
N SER A 70 5.19 -3.73 -15.08
CA SER A 70 6.43 -4.00 -15.82
C SER A 70 7.68 -3.90 -14.94
N GLN A 71 7.57 -3.21 -13.80
CA GLN A 71 8.64 -3.06 -12.81
C GLN A 71 8.52 -4.07 -11.67
N GLY A 72 7.62 -5.04 -11.78
CA GLY A 72 7.43 -6.05 -10.75
C GLY A 72 6.53 -5.66 -9.60
N LEU A 73 5.80 -4.55 -9.73
CA LEU A 73 4.85 -4.10 -8.72
C LEU A 73 3.47 -4.70 -8.98
N THR A 74 2.70 -4.87 -7.91
CA THR A 74 1.28 -5.20 -8.01
C THR A 74 0.48 -3.91 -8.04
N TRP A 75 -0.43 -3.78 -8.99
CA TRP A 75 -1.25 -2.59 -9.15
C TRP A 75 -2.68 -2.84 -8.64
N GLY A 76 -3.15 -1.96 -7.75
CA GLY A 76 -4.49 -2.06 -7.16
C GLY A 76 -5.63 -1.85 -8.14
N GLY A 77 -5.36 -1.32 -9.33
CA GLY A 77 -6.37 -1.15 -10.37
C GLY A 77 -6.91 -2.48 -10.94
N ARG A 78 -6.23 -3.60 -10.69
CA ARG A 78 -6.67 -4.92 -11.12
C ARG A 78 -7.62 -5.59 -10.12
N TRP A 79 -7.77 -5.03 -8.93
CA TRP A 79 -8.57 -5.65 -7.89
C TRP A 79 -10.06 -5.57 -8.17
N ARG A 80 -10.82 -6.46 -7.53
CA ARG A 80 -12.29 -6.47 -7.64
C ARG A 80 -12.89 -5.12 -7.27
N ASN A 81 -12.35 -4.50 -6.21
CA ASN A 81 -12.64 -3.13 -5.84
C ASN A 81 -11.40 -2.31 -6.19
N PRO A 82 -11.33 -1.72 -7.38
CA PRO A 82 -10.10 -1.12 -7.86
C PRO A 82 -9.61 0.02 -6.97
N ASP A 83 -8.30 0.03 -6.73
CA ASP A 83 -7.60 1.12 -6.07
C ASP A 83 -6.51 1.59 -7.04
N ARG A 84 -6.88 2.46 -7.95
CA ARG A 84 -6.06 2.86 -9.09
C ARG A 84 -4.76 3.57 -8.72
N PRO A 85 -4.70 4.43 -7.67
CA PRO A 85 -3.44 5.05 -7.27
C PRO A 85 -2.45 4.08 -6.63
N HIS A 86 -2.91 2.93 -6.15
CA HIS A 86 -2.14 2.04 -5.27
C HIS A 86 -1.27 1.05 -6.03
N VAL A 87 0.00 0.98 -5.63
CA VAL A 87 0.92 -0.09 -6.03
C VAL A 87 1.58 -0.68 -4.79
N GLU A 88 2.01 -1.92 -4.88
CA GLU A 88 2.67 -2.59 -3.77
C GLU A 88 3.71 -3.58 -4.29
N TYR A 89 4.70 -3.86 -3.43
CA TYR A 89 5.80 -4.75 -3.74
C TYR A 89 5.90 -5.85 -2.69
N HIS A 90 5.68 -7.09 -3.10
CA HIS A 90 5.72 -8.24 -2.18
C HIS A 90 6.17 -9.50 -2.92
N PRO A 91 7.43 -9.55 -3.38
CA PRO A 91 7.91 -10.67 -4.19
C PRO A 91 7.73 -11.98 -3.46
N GLY A 92 7.07 -12.94 -4.11
CA GLY A 92 6.79 -14.25 -3.54
C GLY A 92 5.58 -14.31 -2.61
N PHE A 93 4.88 -13.18 -2.41
CA PHE A 93 3.70 -13.13 -1.54
C PHE A 93 2.54 -12.47 -2.28
N GLY A 94 1.32 -12.62 -1.77
CA GLY A 94 0.12 -12.04 -2.35
C GLY A 94 -0.34 -10.79 -1.62
N ALA A 95 -1.31 -10.10 -2.21
CA ALA A 95 -1.86 -8.87 -1.62
C ALA A 95 -2.43 -9.10 -0.22
N GLY A 96 -2.97 -10.28 0.06
CA GLY A 96 -3.56 -10.62 1.35
C GLY A 96 -2.59 -11.15 2.40
N ASP A 97 -1.30 -11.21 2.09
CA ASP A 97 -0.32 -11.86 2.97
C ASP A 97 0.33 -10.91 3.99
N ALA A 98 0.05 -9.61 3.91
CA ALA A 98 0.70 -8.62 4.79
C ALA A 98 0.52 -8.96 6.28
N GLY A 99 -0.68 -9.39 6.68
CA GLY A 99 -0.96 -9.73 8.07
C GLY A 99 -0.07 -10.83 8.66
N GLY A 100 0.49 -11.68 7.81
CA GLY A 100 1.42 -12.74 8.24
C GLY A 100 2.77 -12.24 8.71
N PHE A 101 3.06 -10.94 8.55
CA PHE A 101 4.34 -10.34 8.95
C PHE A 101 4.28 -9.59 10.28
N VAL A 102 3.13 -9.56 10.95
CA VAL A 102 2.96 -8.82 12.21
C VAL A 102 3.99 -9.28 13.26
N ASN A 103 4.11 -10.59 13.48
CA ASN A 103 5.06 -11.11 14.47
C ASN A 103 6.51 -10.83 14.06
N THR A 104 6.82 -10.94 12.80
CA THR A 104 8.16 -10.62 12.29
C THR A 104 8.49 -9.15 12.57
N HIS A 105 7.53 -8.26 12.31
CA HIS A 105 7.69 -6.83 12.59
C HIS A 105 7.86 -6.54 14.08
N ASN A 106 7.09 -7.21 14.93
CA ASN A 106 7.18 -7.02 16.39
C ASN A 106 8.53 -7.44 16.95
N ARG A 107 9.22 -8.39 16.31
CA ARG A 107 10.52 -8.89 16.74
C ARG A 107 11.69 -8.14 16.14
N GLY A 108 11.61 -7.79 14.86
CA GLY A 108 12.75 -7.25 14.12
C GLY A 108 12.49 -5.98 13.33
N GLY A 109 11.33 -5.36 13.50
CA GLY A 109 10.98 -4.12 12.80
C GLY A 109 10.86 -4.31 11.28
N LEU A 110 10.98 -3.20 10.55
CA LEU A 110 10.91 -3.22 9.09
C LEU A 110 12.03 -4.07 8.49
N GLU A 111 13.25 -3.96 9.03
CA GLU A 111 14.37 -4.74 8.53
C GLU A 111 14.12 -6.24 8.64
N GLY A 112 13.52 -6.68 9.75
CA GLY A 112 13.15 -8.08 9.93
C GLY A 112 12.16 -8.58 8.90
N VAL A 113 11.19 -7.75 8.56
CA VAL A 113 10.20 -8.07 7.51
C VAL A 113 10.91 -8.18 6.15
N TRP A 114 11.72 -7.19 5.80
CA TRP A 114 12.41 -7.18 4.51
C TRP A 114 13.40 -8.33 4.38
N ASP A 115 14.12 -8.66 5.46
CA ASP A 115 15.02 -9.81 5.47
C ASP A 115 14.28 -11.12 5.20
N ARG A 116 13.12 -11.30 5.86
CA ARG A 116 12.29 -12.50 5.64
C ARG A 116 11.80 -12.59 4.21
N MET A 117 11.53 -11.46 3.58
CA MET A 117 11.09 -11.39 2.18
C MET A 117 12.24 -11.48 1.18
N GLY A 118 13.48 -11.39 1.63
CA GLY A 118 14.64 -11.39 0.75
C GLY A 118 14.86 -10.08 0.00
N ILE A 119 14.35 -8.98 0.52
CA ILE A 119 14.50 -7.65 -0.10
C ILE A 119 15.37 -6.77 0.78
N GLY A 120 15.89 -5.68 0.20
CA GLY A 120 16.79 -4.79 0.93
C GLY A 120 18.19 -5.38 1.14
N GLN A 121 18.47 -6.53 0.54
CA GLN A 121 19.78 -7.16 0.62
C GLN A 121 20.72 -6.51 -0.37
N GLN A 122 21.90 -6.15 0.11
CA GLN A 122 22.95 -5.64 -0.78
C GLN A 122 23.81 -6.79 -1.27
N PRO A 123 24.14 -6.80 -2.58
CA PRO A 123 25.01 -7.85 -3.13
C PRO A 123 26.42 -7.78 -2.55
#